data_dd2c8d1147dcefb50b82f336038515cd
#
_entry.id   dd2c8d1147dcefb50b82f336038515cd
#
_cell.length_a   1.000
_cell.length_b   1.000
_cell.length_c   1.000
_cell.angle_alpha   90.00
_cell.angle_beta   90.00
_cell.angle_gamma   90.00
#
_symmetry.space_group_name_H-M   'P 1'
#
loop_
_entity.id
_entity.type
_entity.pdbx_description
1 polymer ?
#
loop_
_entity_poly.entity_id
_entity_poly.type
_entity_poly.pdbx_seq_one_letter_code
_entity_poly.pdbx_strand_id
1 'polypeptide(L)'
;MRVLITGGSGYIGRRLAASLAADQHEVISLSRRPETAPPQSGVRFIKWDARTAEGDWVNELAGAQGIVNLAGASIGKGRWTRQRMAQILSSRLSATSAIVEAINRTPADRRPSVLVNASGIDYYGNRGDELVTEESEPGDSFLARVSQQWEAAARQAQPLGVRVVLLRTALVFGRGALAFRLLTLPFRVFAGGPLGDGRQWFTWIHVDDHVGLYRLALENPQVSGPVNAVAPDVRRQREVAREIGRVLHRPAVVPAPTPLLRLVLGAQSHLLLDGRHAVPARARAAGYAFRFAGLHEALEDTLRAR
;
A
#
# COMPACT_ATOMS: atom_id res chain seq x y z
N MET A 1 -5.59 19.54 10.25
CA MET A 1 -4.32 19.51 9.48
C MET A 1 -4.63 19.78 8.01
N ARG A 2 -3.66 20.36 7.28
CA ARG A 2 -3.67 20.38 5.81
C ARG A 2 -2.79 19.26 5.28
N VAL A 3 -3.34 18.36 4.48
CA VAL A 3 -2.66 17.15 4.00
C VAL A 3 -2.73 17.06 2.48
N LEU A 4 -1.57 16.92 1.85
CA LEU A 4 -1.45 16.61 0.41
C LEU A 4 -1.39 15.10 0.20
N ILE A 5 -2.22 14.57 -0.71
CA ILE A 5 -2.23 13.14 -1.06
C ILE A 5 -1.93 12.98 -2.54
N THR A 6 -0.80 12.37 -2.89
CA THR A 6 -0.54 11.96 -4.27
C THR A 6 -1.19 10.62 -4.55
N GLY A 7 -1.68 10.41 -5.77
CA GLY A 7 -2.43 9.18 -6.06
C GLY A 7 -3.79 9.11 -5.35
N GLY A 8 -4.31 10.26 -4.89
CA GLY A 8 -5.56 10.37 -4.15
C GLY A 8 -6.81 9.89 -4.92
N SER A 9 -6.78 9.85 -6.25
CA SER A 9 -7.84 9.26 -7.07
C SER A 9 -7.86 7.71 -7.07
N GLY A 10 -6.81 7.08 -6.52
CA GLY A 10 -6.70 5.62 -6.36
C GLY A 10 -7.57 5.06 -5.24
N TYR A 11 -7.65 3.72 -5.15
CA TYR A 11 -8.47 3.05 -4.15
C TYR A 11 -8.14 3.45 -2.71
N ILE A 12 -6.86 3.38 -2.32
CA ILE A 12 -6.40 3.74 -0.97
C ILE A 12 -6.51 5.25 -0.76
N GLY A 13 -6.05 6.04 -1.73
CA GLY A 13 -6.03 7.49 -1.62
C GLY A 13 -7.40 8.09 -1.39
N ARG A 14 -8.43 7.60 -2.09
CA ARG A 14 -9.82 8.05 -1.89
C ARG A 14 -10.36 7.71 -0.50
N ARG A 15 -10.05 6.53 0.03
CA ARG A 15 -10.49 6.14 1.38
C ARG A 15 -9.79 6.95 2.46
N LEU A 16 -8.49 7.18 2.30
CA LEU A 16 -7.73 8.04 3.20
C LEU A 16 -8.25 9.48 3.13
N ALA A 17 -8.46 10.01 1.93
CA ALA A 17 -9.00 11.36 1.75
C ALA A 17 -10.38 11.52 2.39
N ALA A 18 -11.28 10.52 2.23
CA ALA A 18 -12.59 10.51 2.89
C ALA A 18 -12.47 10.50 4.41
N SER A 19 -11.59 9.65 4.96
CA SER A 19 -11.38 9.55 6.40
C SER A 19 -10.85 10.86 7.00
N LEU A 20 -9.89 11.50 6.35
CA LEU A 20 -9.35 12.79 6.80
C LEU A 20 -10.37 13.92 6.67
N ALA A 21 -11.11 13.99 5.56
CA ALA A 21 -12.14 15.01 5.34
C ALA A 21 -13.30 14.88 6.34
N ALA A 22 -13.68 13.67 6.74
CA ALA A 22 -14.71 13.44 7.75
C ALA A 22 -14.35 14.06 9.12
N ASP A 23 -13.04 14.11 9.43
CA ASP A 23 -12.53 14.75 10.64
C ASP A 23 -12.09 16.20 10.40
N GLN A 24 -12.68 16.84 9.39
CA GLN A 24 -12.49 18.27 9.08
C GLN A 24 -11.04 18.67 8.75
N HIS A 25 -10.20 17.74 8.28
CA HIS A 25 -8.90 18.09 7.74
C HIS A 25 -9.05 18.69 6.34
N GLU A 26 -8.22 19.66 6.00
CA GLU A 26 -8.10 20.17 4.64
C GLU A 26 -7.33 19.16 3.79
N VAL A 27 -8.00 18.53 2.83
CA VAL A 27 -7.42 17.48 2.01
C VAL A 27 -7.24 17.94 0.57
N ILE A 28 -6.00 17.92 0.10
CA ILE A 28 -5.63 18.23 -1.28
C ILE A 28 -5.13 16.97 -1.96
N SER A 29 -5.85 16.51 -2.96
CA SER A 29 -5.53 15.31 -3.72
C SER A 29 -4.87 15.67 -5.04
N LEU A 30 -3.62 15.24 -5.25
CA LEU A 30 -2.91 15.46 -6.49
C LEU A 30 -3.25 14.36 -7.50
N SER A 31 -3.73 14.75 -8.68
CA SER A 31 -4.15 13.84 -9.74
C SER A 31 -3.64 14.30 -11.10
N ARG A 32 -3.31 13.34 -11.96
CA ARG A 32 -2.98 13.65 -13.37
C ARG A 32 -4.19 14.12 -14.19
N ARG A 33 -5.38 13.74 -13.74
CA ARG A 33 -6.66 14.06 -14.38
C ARG A 33 -7.68 14.42 -13.30
N PRO A 34 -7.56 15.60 -12.66
CA PRO A 34 -8.47 16.03 -11.62
C PRO A 34 -9.93 16.11 -12.10
N GLU A 35 -10.14 16.46 -13.37
CA GLU A 35 -11.43 16.56 -14.02
C GLU A 35 -12.19 15.25 -14.15
N THR A 36 -11.48 14.10 -14.15
CA THR A 36 -12.08 12.76 -14.21
C THR A 36 -12.17 12.09 -12.84
N ALA A 37 -11.65 12.74 -11.81
CA ALA A 37 -11.72 12.21 -10.45
C ALA A 37 -13.19 12.33 -9.95
N PRO A 38 -13.78 11.24 -9.41
CA PRO A 38 -15.10 11.36 -8.82
C PRO A 38 -15.10 12.43 -7.72
N PRO A 39 -16.08 13.34 -7.71
CA PRO A 39 -16.21 14.34 -6.64
C PRO A 39 -16.21 13.67 -5.27
N GLN A 40 -15.55 14.28 -4.30
CA GLN A 40 -15.49 13.82 -2.94
C GLN A 40 -15.59 15.00 -1.99
N SER A 41 -16.58 14.97 -1.09
CA SER A 41 -16.83 16.06 -0.14
C SER A 41 -15.58 16.31 0.71
N GLY A 42 -15.22 17.59 0.88
CA GLY A 42 -14.07 18.00 1.68
C GLY A 42 -12.70 17.72 1.03
N VAL A 43 -12.66 17.31 -0.25
CA VAL A 43 -11.41 17.01 -0.96
C VAL A 43 -11.28 17.90 -2.20
N ARG A 44 -10.21 18.66 -2.26
CA ARG A 44 -9.86 19.49 -3.41
C ARG A 44 -8.86 18.75 -4.31
N PHE A 45 -9.13 18.66 -5.61
CA PHE A 45 -8.24 18.01 -6.56
C PHE A 45 -7.40 19.05 -7.32
N ILE A 46 -6.09 18.82 -7.42
CA ILE A 46 -5.15 19.67 -8.16
C ILE A 46 -4.41 18.80 -9.18
N LYS A 47 -4.14 19.41 -10.34
CA LYS A 47 -3.39 18.74 -11.41
C LYS A 47 -1.92 18.61 -11.05
N TRP A 48 -1.38 17.40 -11.28
CA TRP A 48 0.03 17.09 -11.17
C TRP A 48 0.40 15.95 -12.11
N ASP A 49 1.51 16.07 -12.80
CA ASP A 49 1.99 15.06 -13.75
C ASP A 49 2.62 13.82 -13.10
N ALA A 50 2.82 13.85 -11.78
CA ALA A 50 3.53 12.85 -10.98
C ALA A 50 5.01 12.65 -11.39
N ARG A 51 5.65 13.72 -11.89
CA ARG A 51 7.05 13.68 -12.39
C ARG A 51 7.88 14.89 -12.03
N THR A 52 7.29 16.08 -12.01
CA THR A 52 8.02 17.32 -11.83
C THR A 52 7.60 18.07 -10.58
N ALA A 53 8.54 18.85 -10.02
CA ALA A 53 8.28 19.78 -8.91
C ALA A 53 7.85 21.15 -9.47
N GLU A 54 6.87 21.14 -10.39
CA GLU A 54 6.35 22.30 -11.07
C GLU A 54 4.81 22.33 -11.07
N GLY A 55 4.24 23.52 -11.19
CA GLY A 55 2.80 23.75 -11.23
C GLY A 55 2.22 24.16 -9.88
N ASP A 56 0.91 24.43 -9.87
CA ASP A 56 0.19 25.03 -8.73
C ASP A 56 0.25 24.19 -7.45
N TRP A 57 0.43 22.88 -7.57
CA TRP A 57 0.52 21.98 -6.42
C TRP A 57 1.69 22.30 -5.48
N VAL A 58 2.78 22.88 -6.00
CA VAL A 58 3.94 23.28 -5.21
C VAL A 58 3.58 24.38 -4.22
N ASN A 59 2.71 25.32 -4.62
CA ASN A 59 2.24 26.39 -3.75
C ASN A 59 1.43 25.85 -2.56
N GLU A 60 0.74 24.73 -2.75
CA GLU A 60 -0.05 24.09 -1.70
C GLU A 60 0.81 23.36 -0.65
N LEU A 61 2.07 23.10 -0.99
CA LEU A 61 3.00 22.44 -0.10
C LEU A 61 3.41 23.36 1.06
N ALA A 62 3.54 24.65 0.76
CA ALA A 62 3.79 25.66 1.79
C ALA A 62 2.59 25.79 2.72
N GLY A 63 2.74 25.31 3.96
CA GLY A 63 1.67 25.28 4.98
C GLY A 63 0.92 23.94 5.08
N ALA A 64 1.26 22.95 4.27
CA ALA A 64 0.84 21.57 4.52
C ALA A 64 1.58 21.00 5.73
N GLN A 65 0.85 20.35 6.65
CA GLN A 65 1.46 19.65 7.77
C GLN A 65 1.97 18.26 7.36
N GLY A 66 1.34 17.61 6.38
CA GLY A 66 1.74 16.28 5.95
C GLY A 66 1.55 16.03 4.46
N ILE A 67 2.41 15.17 3.93
CA ILE A 67 2.29 14.64 2.57
C ILE A 67 2.14 13.12 2.65
N VAL A 68 1.17 12.56 1.92
CA VAL A 68 1.03 11.12 1.72
C VAL A 68 1.30 10.80 0.26
N ASN A 69 2.37 10.05 0.00
CA ASN A 69 2.76 9.65 -1.34
C ASN A 69 2.28 8.23 -1.67
N LEU A 70 1.19 8.14 -2.45
CA LEU A 70 0.64 6.90 -2.99
C LEU A 70 0.85 6.78 -4.51
N ALA A 71 1.59 7.70 -5.12
CA ALA A 71 1.79 7.73 -6.55
C ALA A 71 2.66 6.56 -7.03
N GLY A 72 2.18 5.85 -8.05
CA GLY A 72 2.91 4.75 -8.65
C GLY A 72 2.06 3.98 -9.65
N ALA A 73 2.70 3.42 -10.68
CA ALA A 73 2.01 2.53 -11.61
C ALA A 73 1.57 1.24 -10.90
N SER A 74 0.35 0.79 -11.18
CA SER A 74 -0.19 -0.45 -10.58
C SER A 74 0.68 -1.66 -10.89
N ILE A 75 1.09 -2.43 -9.90
CA ILE A 75 1.84 -3.68 -10.06
C ILE A 75 0.96 -4.84 -10.58
N GLY A 76 -0.36 -4.77 -10.34
CA GLY A 76 -1.31 -5.81 -10.72
C GLY A 76 -1.88 -5.66 -12.14
N LYS A 77 -1.58 -4.58 -12.88
CA LYS A 77 -2.11 -4.36 -14.24
C LYS A 77 -1.10 -4.79 -15.31
N GLY A 78 -1.54 -5.68 -16.21
CA GLY A 78 -0.75 -6.13 -17.37
C GLY A 78 0.41 -7.05 -16.98
N ARG A 79 0.95 -7.81 -17.94
CA ARG A 79 2.11 -8.70 -17.73
C ARG A 79 3.38 -7.88 -17.45
N TRP A 80 4.28 -8.42 -16.63
CA TRP A 80 5.56 -7.80 -16.31
C TRP A 80 6.59 -8.02 -17.44
N THR A 81 6.44 -7.26 -18.52
CA THR A 81 7.48 -7.10 -19.53
C THR A 81 8.61 -6.22 -18.96
N ARG A 82 9.78 -6.22 -19.61
CA ARG A 82 10.89 -5.32 -19.23
C ARG A 82 10.44 -3.86 -19.18
N GLN A 83 9.69 -3.39 -20.18
CA GLN A 83 9.13 -2.04 -20.23
C GLN A 83 8.18 -1.77 -19.05
N ARG A 84 7.29 -2.72 -18.72
CA ARG A 84 6.36 -2.59 -17.58
C ARG A 84 7.09 -2.53 -16.26
N MET A 85 8.09 -3.36 -16.06
CA MET A 85 8.94 -3.35 -14.86
C MET A 85 9.67 -2.01 -14.72
N ALA A 86 10.27 -1.50 -15.79
CA ALA A 86 10.88 -0.16 -15.80
C ALA A 86 9.86 0.94 -15.45
N GLN A 87 8.64 0.88 -15.98
CA GLN A 87 7.56 1.82 -15.65
C GLN A 87 7.13 1.74 -14.18
N ILE A 88 7.06 0.53 -13.60
CA ILE A 88 6.74 0.34 -12.17
C ILE A 88 7.77 1.04 -11.30
N LEU A 89 9.05 0.91 -11.60
CA LEU A 89 10.13 1.56 -10.88
C LEU A 89 10.12 3.08 -11.12
N SER A 90 10.23 3.51 -12.37
CA SER A 90 10.39 4.92 -12.73
C SER A 90 9.24 5.79 -12.25
N SER A 91 7.98 5.29 -12.31
CA SER A 91 6.82 6.05 -11.83
C SER A 91 6.87 6.38 -10.34
N ARG A 92 7.49 5.50 -9.53
CA ARG A 92 7.66 5.70 -8.09
C ARG A 92 8.79 6.68 -7.81
N LEU A 93 9.91 6.46 -8.45
CA LEU A 93 11.10 7.31 -8.26
C LEU A 93 10.82 8.74 -8.72
N SER A 94 10.27 8.93 -9.93
CA SER A 94 9.98 10.28 -10.44
C SER A 94 9.00 11.04 -9.53
N ALA A 95 7.91 10.40 -9.10
CA ALA A 95 6.96 11.04 -8.22
C ALA A 95 7.56 11.42 -6.86
N THR A 96 8.35 10.51 -6.27
CA THR A 96 8.96 10.74 -4.97
C THR A 96 10.06 11.80 -5.04
N SER A 97 10.91 11.77 -6.07
CA SER A 97 11.95 12.78 -6.29
C SER A 97 11.35 14.18 -6.51
N ALA A 98 10.24 14.28 -7.26
CA ALA A 98 9.54 15.55 -7.43
C ALA A 98 8.98 16.11 -6.12
N ILE A 99 8.44 15.25 -5.24
CA ILE A 99 7.97 15.65 -3.91
C ILE A 99 9.13 16.16 -3.07
N VAL A 100 10.24 15.42 -3.01
CA VAL A 100 11.43 15.80 -2.24
C VAL A 100 12.03 17.12 -2.77
N GLU A 101 12.09 17.27 -4.07
CA GLU A 101 12.56 18.51 -4.70
C GLU A 101 11.65 19.70 -4.34
N ALA A 102 10.33 19.54 -4.39
CA ALA A 102 9.39 20.57 -4.00
C ALA A 102 9.55 20.94 -2.52
N ILE A 103 9.73 19.95 -1.62
CA ILE A 103 10.05 20.19 -0.21
C ILE A 103 11.35 20.99 -0.06
N ASN A 104 12.38 20.63 -0.82
CA ASN A 104 13.67 21.33 -0.76
C ASN A 104 13.57 22.80 -1.19
N ARG A 105 12.76 23.11 -2.20
CA ARG A 105 12.48 24.47 -2.68
C ARG A 105 11.61 25.29 -1.72
N THR A 106 10.88 24.62 -0.81
CA THR A 106 10.02 25.30 0.18
C THR A 106 10.88 25.84 1.33
N PRO A 107 10.66 27.10 1.77
CA PRO A 107 11.33 27.67 2.94
C PRO A 107 11.21 26.73 4.17
N ALA A 108 12.27 26.62 4.96
CA ALA A 108 12.38 25.63 6.03
C ALA A 108 11.25 25.70 7.06
N ASP A 109 10.83 26.92 7.42
CA ASP A 109 9.74 27.21 8.35
C ASP A 109 8.34 26.87 7.80
N ARG A 110 8.23 26.61 6.49
CA ARG A 110 6.95 26.32 5.80
C ARG A 110 6.90 24.89 5.24
N ARG A 111 7.92 24.09 5.49
CA ARG A 111 7.97 22.68 5.04
C ARG A 111 6.96 21.82 5.79
N PRO A 112 6.43 20.77 5.15
CA PRO A 112 5.61 19.78 5.85
C PRO A 112 6.44 19.09 6.95
N SER A 113 5.80 18.78 8.07
CA SER A 113 6.46 18.08 9.19
C SER A 113 6.67 16.59 8.90
N VAL A 114 5.88 15.99 8.01
CA VAL A 114 5.93 14.57 7.73
C VAL A 114 5.66 14.23 6.26
N LEU A 115 6.46 13.29 5.74
CA LEU A 115 6.22 12.58 4.48
C LEU A 115 5.92 11.11 4.80
N VAL A 116 4.69 10.68 4.57
CA VAL A 116 4.29 9.26 4.65
C VAL A 116 4.33 8.69 3.24
N ASN A 117 5.35 7.89 2.96
CA ASN A 117 5.56 7.29 1.65
C ASN A 117 5.07 5.84 1.64
N ALA A 118 4.26 5.49 0.64
CA ALA A 118 3.92 4.09 0.43
C ALA A 118 5.17 3.28 0.09
N SER A 119 5.18 2.04 0.55
CA SER A 119 6.15 1.00 0.21
C SER A 119 5.40 -0.35 0.13
N GLY A 120 6.11 -1.43 -0.13
CA GLY A 120 5.51 -2.75 -0.20
C GLY A 120 6.18 -3.73 0.77
N ILE A 121 5.40 -4.65 1.29
CA ILE A 121 5.91 -5.76 2.11
C ILE A 121 6.87 -6.65 1.31
N ASP A 122 6.84 -6.52 -0.01
CA ASP A 122 7.77 -7.16 -0.93
C ASP A 122 9.23 -6.72 -0.75
N TYR A 123 9.46 -5.62 0.01
CA TYR A 123 10.79 -5.19 0.45
C TYR A 123 11.64 -6.34 0.99
N TYR A 124 11.02 -7.27 1.72
CA TYR A 124 11.71 -8.39 2.35
C TYR A 124 11.98 -9.58 1.41
N GLY A 125 11.35 -9.63 0.24
CA GLY A 125 11.43 -10.79 -0.65
C GLY A 125 10.73 -12.03 -0.08
N ASN A 126 11.16 -13.21 -0.51
CA ASN A 126 10.68 -14.49 0.05
C ASN A 126 11.53 -14.88 1.28
N ARG A 127 10.91 -15.05 2.44
CA ARG A 127 11.59 -15.32 3.72
C ARG A 127 11.27 -16.70 4.32
N GLY A 128 10.55 -17.55 3.59
CA GLY A 128 10.15 -18.86 4.13
C GLY A 128 9.40 -18.70 5.46
N ASP A 129 9.91 -19.32 6.53
CA ASP A 129 9.32 -19.32 7.87
C ASP A 129 9.92 -18.29 8.83
N GLU A 130 10.91 -17.53 8.37
CA GLU A 130 11.52 -16.48 9.16
C GLU A 130 10.47 -15.43 9.59
N LEU A 131 10.47 -15.09 10.88
CA LEU A 131 9.67 -13.99 11.40
C LEU A 131 10.26 -12.65 10.93
N VAL A 132 9.47 -11.86 10.21
CA VAL A 132 9.91 -10.62 9.60
C VAL A 132 9.33 -9.43 10.36
N THR A 133 10.21 -8.56 10.83
CA THR A 133 9.88 -7.27 11.44
C THR A 133 10.39 -6.13 10.57
N GLU A 134 10.16 -4.89 11.00
CA GLU A 134 10.66 -3.70 10.30
C GLU A 134 12.18 -3.58 10.30
N GLU A 135 12.88 -4.31 11.20
CA GLU A 135 14.35 -4.36 11.30
C GLU A 135 14.97 -5.42 10.39
N SER A 136 14.15 -6.30 9.79
CA SER A 136 14.65 -7.37 8.91
C SER A 136 15.25 -6.81 7.64
N GLU A 137 16.33 -7.45 7.18
CA GLU A 137 17.06 -7.08 5.98
C GLU A 137 16.21 -7.15 4.70
N PRO A 138 16.52 -6.36 3.67
CA PRO A 138 15.81 -6.42 2.40
C PRO A 138 16.09 -7.73 1.65
N GLY A 139 15.14 -8.12 0.79
CA GLY A 139 15.32 -9.19 -0.18
C GLY A 139 15.94 -8.68 -1.50
N ASP A 140 16.09 -9.60 -2.45
CA ASP A 140 16.73 -9.38 -3.74
C ASP A 140 15.77 -9.51 -4.95
N SER A 141 14.48 -9.73 -4.71
CA SER A 141 13.48 -9.81 -5.79
C SER A 141 13.33 -8.48 -6.52
N PHE A 142 12.69 -8.50 -7.70
CA PHE A 142 12.39 -7.27 -8.45
C PHE A 142 11.65 -6.25 -7.58
N LEU A 143 10.58 -6.65 -6.89
CA LEU A 143 9.82 -5.74 -6.05
C LEU A 143 10.57 -5.32 -4.78
N ALA A 144 11.44 -6.18 -4.25
CA ALA A 144 12.32 -5.80 -3.16
C ALA A 144 13.23 -4.64 -3.58
N ARG A 145 13.89 -4.75 -4.74
CA ARG A 145 14.71 -3.66 -5.29
C ARG A 145 13.91 -2.40 -5.59
N VAL A 146 12.67 -2.53 -6.10
CA VAL A 146 11.77 -1.37 -6.29
C VAL A 146 11.48 -0.68 -4.97
N SER A 147 11.12 -1.44 -3.94
CA SER A 147 10.81 -0.90 -2.60
C SER A 147 12.03 -0.24 -1.96
N GLN A 148 13.22 -0.84 -2.04
CA GLN A 148 14.47 -0.26 -1.52
C GLN A 148 14.77 1.09 -2.16
N GLN A 149 14.71 1.17 -3.51
CA GLN A 149 14.99 2.43 -4.22
C GLN A 149 13.91 3.48 -3.94
N TRP A 150 12.66 3.06 -3.82
CA TRP A 150 11.56 3.95 -3.50
C TRP A 150 11.70 4.53 -2.08
N GLU A 151 12.02 3.69 -1.09
CA GLU A 151 12.29 4.12 0.27
C GLU A 151 13.52 5.03 0.35
N ALA A 152 14.59 4.71 -0.38
CA ALA A 152 15.79 5.53 -0.43
C ALA A 152 15.51 6.94 -1.00
N ALA A 153 14.67 7.04 -2.05
CA ALA A 153 14.24 8.31 -2.59
C ALA A 153 13.43 9.14 -1.58
N ALA A 154 12.52 8.52 -0.84
CA ALA A 154 11.71 9.21 0.18
C ALA A 154 12.58 9.69 1.37
N ARG A 155 13.58 8.91 1.77
CA ARG A 155 14.51 9.28 2.86
C ARG A 155 15.31 10.55 2.58
N GLN A 156 15.42 10.99 1.32
CA GLN A 156 16.06 12.26 0.97
C GLN A 156 15.33 13.49 1.55
N ALA A 157 14.10 13.33 2.04
CA ALA A 157 13.41 14.39 2.77
C ALA A 157 13.91 14.56 4.22
N GLN A 158 14.60 13.56 4.82
CA GLN A 158 15.06 13.61 6.22
C GLN A 158 16.07 14.73 6.49
N PRO A 159 17.13 14.92 5.68
CA PRO A 159 18.07 16.02 5.89
C PRO A 159 17.42 17.41 5.70
N LEU A 160 16.22 17.49 5.13
CA LEU A 160 15.46 18.72 5.00
C LEU A 160 14.61 19.04 6.26
N GLY A 161 14.72 18.24 7.33
CA GLY A 161 13.97 18.39 8.57
C GLY A 161 12.57 17.75 8.54
N VAL A 162 12.24 16.94 7.53
CA VAL A 162 10.95 16.28 7.38
C VAL A 162 11.02 14.86 7.92
N ARG A 163 10.13 14.51 8.84
CA ARG A 163 9.97 13.14 9.32
C ARG A 163 9.45 12.24 8.20
N VAL A 164 10.10 11.10 7.97
CA VAL A 164 9.74 10.16 6.90
C VAL A 164 9.20 8.87 7.51
N VAL A 165 8.01 8.46 7.09
CA VAL A 165 7.41 7.16 7.41
C VAL A 165 7.25 6.36 6.12
N LEU A 166 7.66 5.10 6.14
CA LEU A 166 7.69 4.20 4.98
C LEU A 166 6.71 3.04 5.23
N LEU A 167 5.52 3.11 4.66
CA LEU A 167 4.45 2.15 4.95
C LEU A 167 4.56 0.92 4.03
N ARG A 168 5.18 -0.18 4.54
CA ARG A 168 5.36 -1.45 3.82
C ARG A 168 4.05 -2.24 3.82
N THR A 169 3.28 -2.05 2.76
CA THR A 169 1.91 -2.51 2.63
C THR A 169 1.82 -3.95 2.15
N ALA A 170 1.07 -4.78 2.86
CA ALA A 170 0.66 -6.12 2.45
C ALA A 170 -0.54 -6.08 1.48
N LEU A 171 -1.12 -7.25 1.13
CA LEU A 171 -2.32 -7.30 0.31
C LEU A 171 -3.49 -6.66 1.06
N VAL A 172 -4.05 -5.60 0.48
CA VAL A 172 -5.16 -4.87 1.10
C VAL A 172 -6.48 -5.58 0.82
N PHE A 173 -7.15 -6.03 1.87
CA PHE A 173 -8.52 -6.54 1.83
C PHE A 173 -9.50 -5.38 1.92
N GLY A 174 -10.43 -5.33 0.96
CA GLY A 174 -11.45 -4.30 0.96
C GLY A 174 -12.30 -4.35 -0.28
N ARG A 175 -13.55 -3.92 -0.15
CA ARG A 175 -14.48 -3.86 -1.27
C ARG A 175 -13.96 -2.89 -2.34
N GLY A 176 -13.89 -3.37 -3.58
CA GLY A 176 -13.35 -2.59 -4.70
C GLY A 176 -11.83 -2.63 -4.84
N ALA A 177 -11.09 -3.24 -3.91
CA ALA A 177 -9.67 -3.51 -4.08
C ALA A 177 -9.46 -4.56 -5.17
N LEU A 178 -8.81 -4.17 -6.27
CA LEU A 178 -8.67 -5.04 -7.44
C LEU A 178 -7.97 -6.37 -7.10
N ALA A 179 -6.88 -6.32 -6.34
CA ALA A 179 -6.12 -7.52 -6.00
C ALA A 179 -6.96 -8.49 -5.13
N PHE A 180 -7.72 -7.97 -4.17
CA PHE A 180 -8.62 -8.77 -3.34
C PHE A 180 -9.76 -9.37 -4.16
N ARG A 181 -10.34 -8.59 -5.09
CA ARG A 181 -11.38 -9.09 -6.00
C ARG A 181 -10.86 -10.23 -6.88
N LEU A 182 -9.64 -10.10 -7.42
CA LEU A 182 -9.02 -11.16 -8.24
C LEU A 182 -8.72 -12.41 -7.41
N LEU A 183 -8.28 -12.26 -6.15
CA LEU A 183 -8.05 -13.37 -5.23
C LEU A 183 -9.33 -14.15 -4.93
N THR A 184 -10.47 -13.45 -4.78
CA THR A 184 -11.74 -14.06 -4.35
C THR A 184 -12.64 -14.50 -5.51
N LEU A 185 -12.38 -14.04 -6.74
CA LEU A 185 -13.18 -14.35 -7.92
C LEU A 185 -13.28 -15.87 -8.20
N PRO A 186 -12.20 -16.68 -8.13
CA PRO A 186 -12.31 -18.13 -8.38
C PRO A 186 -13.29 -18.82 -7.42
N PHE A 187 -13.35 -18.39 -6.16
CA PHE A 187 -14.29 -18.97 -5.19
C PHE A 187 -15.74 -18.72 -5.57
N ARG A 188 -16.06 -17.55 -6.13
CA ARG A 188 -17.42 -17.20 -6.56
C ARG A 188 -17.94 -18.11 -7.69
N VAL A 189 -17.04 -18.68 -8.47
CA VAL A 189 -17.32 -19.62 -9.58
C VAL A 189 -16.95 -21.08 -9.22
N PHE A 190 -16.90 -21.41 -7.93
CA PHE A 190 -16.61 -22.76 -7.40
C PHE A 190 -15.23 -23.33 -7.79
N ALA A 191 -14.29 -22.51 -8.27
CA ALA A 191 -12.93 -22.88 -8.66
C ALA A 191 -11.87 -22.38 -7.67
N GLY A 192 -12.27 -22.08 -6.42
CA GLY A 192 -11.38 -21.57 -5.39
C GLY A 192 -10.53 -22.65 -4.73
N GLY A 193 -9.34 -22.27 -4.30
CA GLY A 193 -8.43 -23.15 -3.58
C GLY A 193 -7.05 -22.58 -3.35
N PRO A 194 -6.12 -23.42 -2.90
CA PRO A 194 -4.75 -23.01 -2.63
C PRO A 194 -4.00 -22.55 -3.89
N LEU A 195 -3.15 -21.54 -3.74
CA LEU A 195 -2.21 -21.07 -4.76
C LEU A 195 -0.86 -21.82 -4.56
N GLY A 196 -0.42 -22.56 -5.57
CA GLY A 196 0.73 -23.44 -5.45
C GLY A 196 0.42 -24.58 -4.45
N ASP A 197 1.37 -24.83 -3.54
CA ASP A 197 1.19 -25.78 -2.42
C ASP A 197 0.47 -25.15 -1.20
N GLY A 198 0.23 -23.84 -1.23
CA GLY A 198 -0.44 -23.11 -0.17
C GLY A 198 0.34 -23.01 1.15
N ARG A 199 1.64 -23.37 1.15
CA ARG A 199 2.47 -23.37 2.37
C ARG A 199 3.11 -22.02 2.65
N GLN A 200 3.16 -21.12 1.65
CA GLN A 200 3.70 -19.77 1.82
C GLN A 200 2.87 -18.97 2.81
N TRP A 201 3.54 -18.14 3.62
CA TRP A 201 2.89 -17.17 4.50
C TRP A 201 2.19 -16.10 3.68
N PHE A 202 0.97 -15.76 4.08
CA PHE A 202 0.13 -14.80 3.37
C PHE A 202 -0.15 -13.60 4.27
N THR A 203 0.54 -12.50 3.99
CA THR A 203 0.36 -11.23 4.68
C THR A 203 -0.77 -10.43 4.06
N TRP A 204 -1.63 -9.87 4.89
CA TRP A 204 -2.77 -9.08 4.48
C TRP A 204 -3.03 -7.94 5.47
N ILE A 205 -3.86 -6.99 5.09
CA ILE A 205 -4.37 -5.93 5.96
C ILE A 205 -5.78 -5.52 5.50
N HIS A 206 -6.69 -5.24 6.44
CA HIS A 206 -7.97 -4.64 6.09
C HIS A 206 -7.77 -3.17 5.68
N VAL A 207 -8.58 -2.70 4.72
CA VAL A 207 -8.43 -1.32 4.20
C VAL A 207 -8.62 -0.24 5.26
N ASP A 208 -9.51 -0.46 6.23
CA ASP A 208 -9.74 0.51 7.31
C ASP A 208 -8.52 0.61 8.23
N ASP A 209 -7.89 -0.52 8.57
CA ASP A 209 -6.63 -0.52 9.33
C ASP A 209 -5.48 0.06 8.51
N HIS A 210 -5.46 -0.19 7.20
CA HIS A 210 -4.46 0.42 6.33
C HIS A 210 -4.58 1.96 6.31
N VAL A 211 -5.79 2.48 6.21
CA VAL A 211 -6.07 3.93 6.33
C VAL A 211 -5.70 4.43 7.73
N GLY A 212 -6.05 3.67 8.78
CA GLY A 212 -5.71 4.00 10.16
C GLY A 212 -4.18 4.11 10.38
N LEU A 213 -3.39 3.25 9.75
CA LEU A 213 -1.92 3.33 9.83
C LEU A 213 -1.35 4.56 9.09
N TYR A 214 -1.94 5.01 7.97
CA TYR A 214 -1.59 6.29 7.37
C TYR A 214 -1.90 7.46 8.29
N ARG A 215 -3.05 7.42 8.97
CA ARG A 215 -3.43 8.44 9.96
C ARG A 215 -2.49 8.43 11.15
N LEU A 216 -2.20 7.25 11.73
CA LEU A 216 -1.20 7.11 12.78
C LEU A 216 0.15 7.75 12.39
N ALA A 217 0.60 7.46 11.16
CA ALA A 217 1.86 8.01 10.65
C ALA A 217 1.84 9.53 10.48
N LEU A 218 0.69 10.11 10.12
CA LEU A 218 0.51 11.56 10.02
C LEU A 218 0.45 12.22 11.41
N GLU A 219 -0.37 11.68 12.31
CA GLU A 219 -0.80 12.29 13.56
C GLU A 219 0.18 12.04 14.73
N ASN A 220 0.89 10.90 14.74
CA ASN A 220 1.83 10.56 15.81
C ASN A 220 3.29 10.91 15.45
N PRO A 221 3.90 11.92 16.09
CA PRO A 221 5.26 12.36 15.78
C PRO A 221 6.33 11.33 16.16
N GLN A 222 6.04 10.35 17.01
CA GLN A 222 6.97 9.30 17.43
C GLN A 222 7.12 8.21 16.37
N VAL A 223 6.17 8.12 15.41
CA VAL A 223 6.24 7.13 14.34
C VAL A 223 7.14 7.63 13.22
N SER A 224 8.24 6.93 12.96
CA SER A 224 9.20 7.26 11.90
C SER A 224 9.84 6.00 11.29
N GLY A 225 10.42 6.13 10.10
CA GLY A 225 11.05 5.01 9.40
C GLY A 225 10.04 3.98 8.86
N PRO A 226 10.46 2.71 8.67
CA PRO A 226 9.59 1.67 8.13
C PRO A 226 8.52 1.24 9.13
N VAL A 227 7.30 0.99 8.62
CA VAL A 227 6.16 0.43 9.36
C VAL A 227 5.52 -0.64 8.51
N ASN A 228 5.40 -1.85 9.03
CA ASN A 228 4.71 -2.94 8.37
C ASN A 228 3.19 -2.75 8.46
N ALA A 229 2.57 -2.41 7.35
CA ALA A 229 1.13 -2.34 7.23
C ALA A 229 0.57 -3.73 6.92
N VAL A 230 0.54 -4.57 7.96
CA VAL A 230 0.05 -5.94 7.96
C VAL A 230 -0.89 -6.16 9.14
N ALA A 231 -1.86 -7.05 8.97
CA ALA A 231 -2.72 -7.48 10.09
C ALA A 231 -1.96 -8.41 11.05
N PRO A 232 -2.35 -8.47 12.33
CA PRO A 232 -1.70 -9.34 13.31
C PRO A 232 -1.85 -10.84 13.05
N ASP A 233 -2.97 -11.26 12.43
CA ASP A 233 -3.29 -12.67 12.14
C ASP A 233 -2.75 -13.06 10.75
N VAL A 234 -1.46 -13.39 10.69
CA VAL A 234 -0.80 -13.88 9.47
C VAL A 234 -0.90 -15.40 9.41
N ARG A 235 -1.39 -15.94 8.29
CA ARG A 235 -1.62 -17.38 8.11
C ARG A 235 -0.97 -17.91 6.84
N ARG A 236 -0.91 -19.25 6.71
CA ARG A 236 -0.54 -19.89 5.44
C ARG A 236 -1.60 -19.65 4.37
N GLN A 237 -1.18 -19.56 3.12
CA GLN A 237 -2.10 -19.26 2.02
C GLN A 237 -3.26 -20.26 1.92
N ARG A 238 -3.01 -21.57 2.16
CA ARG A 238 -4.07 -22.60 2.18
C ARG A 238 -5.13 -22.35 3.27
N GLU A 239 -4.74 -21.76 4.41
CA GLU A 239 -5.66 -21.43 5.50
C GLU A 239 -6.50 -20.21 5.12
N VAL A 240 -5.87 -19.22 4.50
CA VAL A 240 -6.59 -18.06 3.93
C VAL A 240 -7.58 -18.51 2.85
N ALA A 241 -7.17 -19.44 1.96
CA ALA A 241 -8.07 -19.98 0.94
C ALA A 241 -9.29 -20.70 1.55
N ARG A 242 -9.07 -21.54 2.60
CA ARG A 242 -10.17 -22.20 3.31
C ARG A 242 -11.10 -21.19 3.97
N GLU A 243 -10.55 -20.14 4.57
CA GLU A 243 -11.35 -19.12 5.24
C GLU A 243 -12.19 -18.29 4.26
N ILE A 244 -11.62 -17.93 3.08
CA ILE A 244 -12.39 -17.31 1.98
C ILE A 244 -13.55 -18.22 1.56
N GLY A 245 -13.28 -19.52 1.37
CA GLY A 245 -14.31 -20.50 1.02
C GLY A 245 -15.40 -20.59 2.09
N ARG A 246 -15.03 -20.62 3.37
CA ARG A 246 -15.95 -20.66 4.52
C ARG A 246 -16.87 -19.44 4.52
N VAL A 247 -16.32 -18.24 4.43
CA VAL A 247 -17.08 -16.98 4.45
C VAL A 247 -18.01 -16.86 3.24
N LEU A 248 -17.57 -17.30 2.06
CA LEU A 248 -18.40 -17.28 0.86
C LEU A 248 -19.38 -18.45 0.76
N HIS A 249 -19.32 -19.45 1.65
CA HIS A 249 -20.04 -20.74 1.54
C HIS A 249 -19.73 -21.43 0.21
N ARG A 250 -18.43 -21.50 -0.16
CA ARG A 250 -17.95 -22.10 -1.39
C ARG A 250 -16.80 -23.08 -1.09
N PRO A 251 -16.64 -24.15 -1.88
CA PRO A 251 -15.51 -25.06 -1.73
C PRO A 251 -14.18 -24.32 -1.98
N ALA A 252 -13.13 -24.73 -1.26
CA ALA A 252 -11.78 -24.21 -1.39
C ALA A 252 -10.80 -25.37 -1.69
N VAL A 253 -11.15 -26.21 -2.66
CA VAL A 253 -10.48 -27.50 -2.91
C VAL A 253 -9.78 -27.59 -4.28
N VAL A 254 -9.94 -26.57 -5.13
CA VAL A 254 -9.34 -26.57 -6.47
C VAL A 254 -8.00 -25.84 -6.42
N PRO A 255 -6.85 -26.54 -6.38
CA PRO A 255 -5.55 -25.88 -6.32
C PRO A 255 -5.22 -25.21 -7.66
N ALA A 256 -4.56 -24.05 -7.61
CA ALA A 256 -3.91 -23.44 -8.76
C ALA A 256 -2.44 -23.84 -8.80
N PRO A 257 -2.01 -24.83 -9.62
CA PRO A 257 -0.65 -25.38 -9.59
C PRO A 257 0.42 -24.32 -9.90
N THR A 258 1.54 -24.37 -9.19
CA THR A 258 2.68 -23.46 -9.41
C THR A 258 3.12 -23.35 -10.89
N PRO A 259 3.25 -24.45 -11.68
CA PRO A 259 3.62 -24.33 -13.09
C PRO A 259 2.60 -23.52 -13.91
N LEU A 260 1.30 -23.71 -13.67
CA LEU A 260 0.25 -22.95 -14.33
C LEU A 260 0.30 -21.47 -13.97
N LEU A 261 0.47 -21.14 -12.70
CA LEU A 261 0.61 -19.76 -12.25
C LEU A 261 1.83 -19.06 -12.89
N ARG A 262 2.97 -19.76 -12.98
CA ARG A 262 4.18 -19.26 -13.64
C ARG A 262 3.98 -19.06 -15.14
N LEU A 263 3.29 -20.00 -15.82
CA LEU A 263 3.00 -19.90 -17.25
C LEU A 263 2.09 -18.69 -17.57
N VAL A 264 1.02 -18.51 -16.79
CA VAL A 264 0.02 -17.46 -17.02
C VAL A 264 0.53 -16.08 -16.59
N LEU A 265 1.14 -15.99 -15.42
CA LEU A 265 1.53 -14.71 -14.79
C LEU A 265 3.00 -14.33 -15.04
N GLY A 266 3.84 -15.28 -15.45
CA GLY A 266 5.28 -15.05 -15.58
C GLY A 266 5.89 -14.56 -14.26
N ALA A 267 6.68 -13.49 -14.30
CA ALA A 267 7.31 -12.91 -13.10
C ALA A 267 6.31 -12.38 -12.05
N GLN A 268 5.07 -12.07 -12.43
CA GLN A 268 4.03 -11.67 -11.46
C GLN A 268 3.61 -12.82 -10.54
N SER A 269 3.90 -14.07 -10.87
CA SER A 269 3.61 -15.22 -10.00
C SER A 269 4.26 -15.11 -8.62
N HIS A 270 5.39 -14.40 -8.49
CA HIS A 270 6.02 -14.10 -7.22
C HIS A 270 5.12 -13.34 -6.24
N LEU A 271 4.17 -12.52 -6.72
CA LEU A 271 3.16 -11.86 -5.87
C LEU A 271 2.27 -12.84 -5.12
N LEU A 272 2.11 -14.06 -5.64
CA LEU A 272 1.20 -15.08 -5.10
C LEU A 272 1.93 -16.25 -4.45
N LEU A 273 3.16 -16.53 -4.90
CA LEU A 273 3.92 -17.71 -4.51
C LEU A 273 4.99 -17.42 -3.44
N ASP A 274 5.49 -16.17 -3.37
CA ASP A 274 6.45 -15.79 -2.34
C ASP A 274 5.72 -15.54 -1.02
N GLY A 275 6.29 -16.08 0.05
CA GLY A 275 5.75 -15.94 1.40
C GLY A 275 6.68 -15.14 2.32
N ARG A 276 6.08 -14.47 3.28
CA ARG A 276 6.78 -13.79 4.37
C ARG A 276 5.92 -13.73 5.62
N HIS A 277 6.47 -14.19 6.74
CA HIS A 277 5.81 -14.14 8.04
C HIS A 277 6.05 -12.76 8.67
N ALA A 278 5.49 -11.70 8.08
CA ALA A 278 5.71 -10.35 8.56
C ALA A 278 4.67 -9.94 9.61
N VAL A 279 5.15 -9.27 10.67
CA VAL A 279 4.32 -8.78 11.78
C VAL A 279 4.38 -7.26 11.89
N PRO A 280 3.33 -6.60 12.44
CA PRO A 280 3.25 -5.15 12.58
C PRO A 280 3.90 -4.69 13.90
N ALA A 281 5.23 -4.93 14.07
CA ALA A 281 5.88 -4.72 15.35
C ALA A 281 5.86 -3.23 15.76
N ARG A 282 6.20 -2.32 14.85
CA ARG A 282 6.22 -0.87 15.13
C ARG A 282 4.82 -0.27 15.29
N ALA A 283 3.82 -0.74 14.52
CA ALA A 283 2.45 -0.28 14.70
C ALA A 283 1.92 -0.65 16.09
N ARG A 284 2.19 -1.88 16.56
CA ARG A 284 1.84 -2.33 17.92
C ARG A 284 2.59 -1.54 18.99
N ALA A 285 3.88 -1.33 18.82
CA ALA A 285 4.70 -0.53 19.74
C ALA A 285 4.20 0.93 19.85
N ALA A 286 3.66 1.48 18.75
CA ALA A 286 3.03 2.79 18.71
C ALA A 286 1.59 2.80 19.29
N GLY A 287 1.10 1.68 19.82
CA GLY A 287 -0.23 1.57 20.44
C GLY A 287 -1.38 1.48 19.43
N TYR A 288 -1.11 1.14 18.16
CA TYR A 288 -2.19 1.01 17.17
C TYR A 288 -3.13 -0.17 17.50
N ALA A 289 -4.39 0.14 17.69
CA ALA A 289 -5.44 -0.85 17.90
C ALA A 289 -6.06 -1.26 16.55
N PHE A 290 -5.75 -2.47 16.08
CA PHE A 290 -6.33 -2.98 14.84
C PHE A 290 -7.83 -3.23 15.00
N ARG A 291 -8.63 -2.66 14.09
CA ARG A 291 -10.07 -2.91 14.02
C ARG A 291 -10.37 -4.33 13.53
N PHE A 292 -9.58 -4.80 12.57
CA PHE A 292 -9.67 -6.14 11.99
C PHE A 292 -8.38 -6.90 12.23
N ALA A 293 -8.18 -7.31 13.49
CA ALA A 293 -6.99 -8.07 13.87
C ALA A 293 -7.03 -9.51 13.35
N GLY A 294 -8.23 -10.11 13.23
CA GLY A 294 -8.47 -11.49 12.79
C GLY A 294 -8.88 -11.58 11.31
N LEU A 295 -8.46 -12.68 10.68
CA LEU A 295 -8.74 -12.93 9.26
C LEU A 295 -10.24 -13.12 8.98
N HIS A 296 -10.95 -13.82 9.90
CA HIS A 296 -12.36 -14.14 9.71
C HIS A 296 -13.22 -12.88 9.63
N GLU A 297 -13.10 -12.00 10.61
CA GLU A 297 -13.86 -10.75 10.72
C GLU A 297 -13.57 -9.82 9.53
N ALA A 298 -12.31 -9.75 9.11
CA ALA A 298 -11.90 -8.96 7.94
C ALA A 298 -12.55 -9.48 6.64
N LEU A 299 -12.62 -10.80 6.48
CA LEU A 299 -13.26 -11.42 5.32
C LEU A 299 -14.78 -11.27 5.36
N GLU A 300 -15.41 -11.40 6.52
CA GLU A 300 -16.85 -11.17 6.66
C GLU A 300 -17.24 -9.75 6.27
N ASP A 301 -16.53 -8.73 6.80
CA ASP A 301 -16.77 -7.33 6.44
C ASP A 301 -16.64 -7.11 4.93
N THR A 302 -15.57 -7.63 4.33
CA THR A 302 -15.27 -7.36 2.92
C THR A 302 -16.10 -8.15 1.93
N LEU A 303 -16.57 -9.37 2.28
CA LEU A 303 -17.25 -10.28 1.36
C LEU A 303 -18.77 -10.35 1.55
N ARG A 304 -19.28 -10.18 2.78
CA ARG A 304 -20.71 -10.35 3.12
C ARG A 304 -21.48 -9.06 3.31
N ALA A 305 -20.88 -7.97 3.81
CA ALA A 305 -21.65 -6.76 4.01
C ALA A 305 -22.26 -6.27 2.67
N ARG A 306 -23.56 -6.07 2.62
CA ARG A 306 -24.41 -5.65 1.49
C ARG A 306 -24.16 -4.18 1.10
#